data_542c8f118bb2dd9e184a186ca9bf0fd6
#
_entry.id   542c8f118bb2dd9e184a186ca9bf0fd6
#
_cell.length_a   1.000
_cell.length_b   1.000
_cell.length_c   1.000
_cell.angle_alpha   90.00
_cell.angle_beta   90.00
_cell.angle_gamma   90.00
#
_symmetry.space_group_name_H-M   'P 1'
#
loop_
_entity.id
_entity.type
_entity.pdbx_description
1 polymer ?
#
loop_
_entity_poly.entity_id
_entity_poly.type
_entity_poly.pdbx_seq_one_letter_code
_entity_poly.pdbx_strand_id
1 'polypeptide(L)'
;MCFACEKPIHEKVEDICLNCRIALPRVMQSKNHPNPVEKIFKGRLQLERATAFLRFEKQGKLQSLLHHLKYKGVSSIGLNLGELAAVELLDYNFFEGIEAIVPLPIHPKKVKIRGYNQSDLIAEGIAKVTGLEVLNTSIIKDTNSASQTRKSRFERWQNVATAFKVTTTDKLKHKHVLLVDDVVTTGATAESCGLTLLNVDGLKLSFLSIACTY
;
A
#
# COMPACT_ATOMS: atom_id res chain seq x y z
N MET A 1 -8.73 -22.58 8.66
CA MET A 1 -9.81 -21.68 9.15
C MET A 1 -9.72 -20.37 8.39
N CYS A 2 -10.85 -19.79 7.97
CA CYS A 2 -10.90 -18.51 7.25
C CYS A 2 -10.72 -17.33 8.22
N PHE A 3 -9.71 -16.48 8.03
CA PHE A 3 -9.47 -15.31 8.91
C PHE A 3 -10.46 -14.16 8.70
N ALA A 4 -11.35 -14.27 7.71
CA ALA A 4 -12.39 -13.27 7.45
C ALA A 4 -13.74 -13.60 8.12
N CYS A 5 -14.12 -14.89 8.23
CA CYS A 5 -15.42 -15.32 8.76
C CYS A 5 -15.31 -16.42 9.82
N GLU A 6 -14.09 -16.83 10.19
CA GLU A 6 -13.78 -17.83 11.23
C GLU A 6 -14.39 -19.23 10.99
N LYS A 7 -14.88 -19.51 9.76
CA LYS A 7 -15.39 -20.83 9.38
C LYS A 7 -14.25 -21.75 8.95
N PRO A 8 -14.38 -23.08 9.14
CA PRO A 8 -13.45 -24.05 8.60
C PRO A 8 -13.28 -23.90 7.08
N ILE A 9 -12.06 -24.08 6.58
CA ILE A 9 -11.76 -24.19 5.16
C ILE A 9 -11.29 -25.62 4.91
N HIS A 10 -11.88 -26.27 3.92
CA HIS A 10 -11.55 -27.67 3.59
C HIS A 10 -10.27 -27.79 2.75
N GLU A 11 -9.83 -26.71 2.11
CA GLU A 11 -8.61 -26.64 1.33
C GLU A 11 -7.44 -26.15 2.21
N LYS A 12 -6.32 -26.89 2.20
CA LYS A 12 -5.21 -26.71 3.17
C LYS A 12 -4.36 -25.45 3.01
N VAL A 13 -4.61 -24.59 2.04
CA VAL A 13 -3.64 -23.54 1.65
C VAL A 13 -4.20 -22.11 1.69
N GLU A 14 -5.46 -21.90 2.09
CA GLU A 14 -6.10 -20.61 1.96
C GLU A 14 -6.43 -19.94 3.30
N ASP A 15 -5.98 -18.69 3.48
CA ASP A 15 -6.33 -17.85 4.63
C ASP A 15 -7.76 -17.28 4.52
N ILE A 16 -8.31 -17.21 3.29
CA ILE A 16 -9.59 -16.59 2.98
C ILE A 16 -10.40 -17.55 2.11
N CYS A 17 -11.55 -18.04 2.61
CA CYS A 17 -12.40 -18.93 1.83
C CYS A 17 -13.01 -18.22 0.60
N LEU A 18 -13.38 -19.00 -0.43
CA LEU A 18 -13.93 -18.47 -1.68
C LEU A 18 -15.11 -17.53 -1.48
N ASN A 19 -16.06 -17.90 -0.60
CA ASN A 19 -17.21 -17.04 -0.29
C ASN A 19 -16.81 -15.70 0.29
N CYS A 20 -15.75 -15.64 1.10
CA CYS A 20 -15.25 -14.39 1.63
C CYS A 20 -14.49 -13.58 0.57
N ARG A 21 -13.71 -14.22 -0.30
CA ARG A 21 -13.05 -13.56 -1.42
C ARG A 21 -14.05 -12.86 -2.33
N ILE A 22 -15.13 -13.53 -2.71
CA ILE A 22 -16.20 -12.95 -3.52
C ILE A 22 -16.91 -11.80 -2.80
N ALA A 23 -17.16 -11.93 -1.50
CA ALA A 23 -17.92 -10.97 -0.71
C ALA A 23 -17.07 -9.78 -0.16
N LEU A 24 -15.76 -9.70 -0.46
CA LEU A 24 -14.97 -8.52 -0.11
C LEU A 24 -15.47 -7.29 -0.89
N PRO A 25 -15.63 -6.13 -0.24
CA PRO A 25 -16.20 -4.94 -0.87
C PRO A 25 -15.19 -4.27 -1.82
N ARG A 26 -15.31 -4.50 -3.13
CA ARG A 26 -14.44 -3.91 -4.17
C ARG A 26 -14.66 -2.42 -4.28
N VAL A 27 -13.58 -1.69 -4.52
CA VAL A 27 -13.67 -0.33 -5.05
C VAL A 27 -14.00 -0.45 -6.54
N MET A 28 -15.09 0.19 -6.98
CA MET A 28 -15.46 0.17 -8.39
C MET A 28 -14.40 0.87 -9.23
N GLN A 29 -13.80 0.12 -10.14
CA GLN A 29 -12.92 0.64 -11.17
C GLN A 29 -13.80 1.04 -12.37
N SER A 30 -13.91 2.33 -12.67
CA SER A 30 -14.70 2.81 -13.80
C SER A 30 -14.06 4.03 -14.43
N LYS A 31 -13.96 4.04 -15.77
CA LYS A 31 -13.51 5.22 -16.52
C LYS A 31 -14.42 6.44 -16.33
N ASN A 32 -15.68 6.21 -15.96
CA ASN A 32 -16.69 7.28 -15.85
C ASN A 32 -16.88 7.78 -14.41
N HIS A 33 -16.29 7.16 -13.41
CA HIS A 33 -16.41 7.57 -12.02
C HIS A 33 -15.01 7.78 -11.45
N PRO A 34 -14.70 8.98 -10.95
CA PRO A 34 -13.39 9.26 -10.38
C PRO A 34 -13.15 8.34 -9.18
N ASN A 35 -12.00 7.67 -9.19
CA ASN A 35 -11.58 6.80 -8.10
C ASN A 35 -11.48 7.61 -6.79
N PRO A 36 -12.03 7.12 -5.67
CA PRO A 36 -11.98 7.83 -4.39
C PRO A 36 -10.54 8.12 -3.96
N VAL A 37 -9.58 7.25 -4.30
CA VAL A 37 -8.17 7.43 -3.94
C VAL A 37 -7.51 8.55 -4.74
N GLU A 38 -7.84 8.72 -6.02
CA GLU A 38 -7.37 9.85 -6.82
C GLU A 38 -7.82 11.19 -6.23
N LYS A 39 -9.04 11.25 -5.69
CA LYS A 39 -9.56 12.46 -5.01
C LYS A 39 -8.75 12.83 -3.78
N ILE A 40 -8.24 11.83 -3.03
CA ILE A 40 -7.40 12.06 -1.84
C ILE A 40 -6.13 12.82 -2.22
N PHE A 41 -5.52 12.46 -3.35
CA PHE A 41 -4.22 13.00 -3.77
C PHE A 41 -4.31 14.19 -4.71
N LYS A 42 -5.50 14.51 -5.22
CA LYS A 42 -5.70 15.62 -6.17
C LYS A 42 -5.17 16.95 -5.62
N GLY A 43 -4.22 17.55 -6.33
CA GLY A 43 -3.55 18.80 -5.93
C GLY A 43 -2.54 18.65 -4.77
N ARG A 44 -2.28 17.44 -4.29
CA ARG A 44 -1.35 17.15 -3.17
C ARG A 44 -0.16 16.31 -3.61
N LEU A 45 -0.37 15.32 -4.45
CA LEU A 45 0.67 14.43 -4.95
C LEU A 45 0.43 14.16 -6.43
N GLN A 46 1.46 14.33 -7.25
CA GLN A 46 1.39 14.01 -8.67
C GLN A 46 1.49 12.50 -8.86
N LEU A 47 0.42 11.88 -9.34
CA LEU A 47 0.34 10.46 -9.60
C LEU A 47 -0.14 10.22 -11.03
N GLU A 48 0.44 9.23 -11.70
CA GLU A 48 -0.04 8.73 -13.00
C GLU A 48 -1.39 8.02 -12.82
N ARG A 49 -1.50 7.19 -11.78
CA ARG A 49 -2.71 6.45 -11.38
C ARG A 49 -2.75 6.27 -9.88
N ALA A 50 -3.94 6.24 -9.30
CA ALA A 50 -4.12 5.88 -7.90
C ALA A 50 -5.39 5.06 -7.71
N THR A 51 -5.30 3.98 -6.93
CA THR A 51 -6.48 3.18 -6.60
C THR A 51 -6.37 2.50 -5.25
N ALA A 52 -7.49 1.97 -4.78
CA ALA A 52 -7.54 0.94 -3.75
C ALA A 52 -8.28 -0.28 -4.29
N PHE A 53 -7.91 -1.46 -3.79
CA PHE A 53 -8.57 -2.70 -4.16
C PHE A 53 -9.94 -2.84 -3.49
N LEU A 54 -10.01 -2.57 -2.17
CA LEU A 54 -11.19 -2.78 -1.35
C LEU A 54 -11.62 -1.50 -0.62
N ARG A 55 -12.91 -1.39 -0.35
CA ARG A 55 -13.47 -0.39 0.55
C ARG A 55 -13.41 -0.90 1.99
N PHE A 56 -12.89 -0.09 2.89
CA PHE A 56 -12.87 -0.43 4.31
C PHE A 56 -14.25 -0.21 4.93
N GLU A 57 -14.81 -1.27 5.51
CA GLU A 57 -16.06 -1.22 6.27
C GLU A 57 -15.77 -1.60 7.72
N LYS A 58 -16.30 -0.80 8.65
CA LYS A 58 -16.20 -1.12 10.08
C LYS A 58 -16.95 -2.41 10.37
N GLN A 59 -16.38 -3.27 11.22
CA GLN A 59 -16.91 -4.59 11.58
C GLN A 59 -17.06 -5.55 10.38
N GLY A 60 -16.47 -5.20 9.24
CA GLY A 60 -16.47 -6.02 8.03
C GLY A 60 -15.36 -7.08 8.02
N LYS A 61 -15.48 -8.03 7.08
CA LYS A 61 -14.51 -9.11 6.86
C LYS A 61 -13.10 -8.61 6.61
N LEU A 62 -12.97 -7.49 5.89
CA LEU A 62 -11.67 -6.86 5.62
C LEU A 62 -11.00 -6.35 6.89
N GLN A 63 -11.76 -5.81 7.85
CA GLN A 63 -11.21 -5.38 9.13
C GLN A 63 -10.59 -6.56 9.90
N SER A 64 -11.24 -7.72 9.91
CA SER A 64 -10.69 -8.94 10.53
C SER A 64 -9.37 -9.36 9.87
N LEU A 65 -9.31 -9.41 8.54
CA LEU A 65 -8.10 -9.73 7.79
C LEU A 65 -6.94 -8.78 8.11
N LEU A 66 -7.18 -7.47 8.06
CA LEU A 66 -6.17 -6.46 8.36
C LEU A 66 -5.74 -6.50 9.83
N HIS A 67 -6.63 -6.87 10.75
CA HIS A 67 -6.29 -7.06 12.15
C HIS A 67 -5.35 -8.26 12.34
N HIS A 68 -5.64 -9.40 11.70
CA HIS A 68 -4.76 -10.57 11.74
C HIS A 68 -3.39 -10.26 11.11
N LEU A 69 -3.37 -9.56 9.96
CA LEU A 69 -2.14 -9.10 9.32
C LEU A 69 -1.32 -8.17 10.21
N LYS A 70 -1.95 -7.25 10.96
CA LYS A 70 -1.24 -6.23 11.76
C LYS A 70 -0.82 -6.69 13.15
N TYR A 71 -1.59 -7.60 13.77
CA TYR A 71 -1.46 -7.88 15.21
C TYR A 71 -1.41 -9.35 15.58
N LYS A 72 -1.71 -10.27 14.67
CA LYS A 72 -1.73 -11.71 14.94
C LYS A 72 -0.63 -12.48 14.20
N GLY A 73 0.25 -11.77 13.47
CA GLY A 73 1.40 -12.39 12.80
C GLY A 73 1.05 -13.24 11.56
N VAL A 74 -0.17 -13.15 11.02
CA VAL A 74 -0.58 -13.93 9.85
C VAL A 74 -0.12 -13.22 8.58
N SER A 75 1.15 -13.38 8.24
CA SER A 75 1.81 -12.71 7.11
C SER A 75 1.24 -13.11 5.74
N SER A 76 0.78 -14.37 5.61
CA SER A 76 0.19 -14.92 4.38
C SER A 76 -1.02 -14.11 3.88
N ILE A 77 -1.77 -13.45 4.77
CA ILE A 77 -2.88 -12.57 4.39
C ILE A 77 -2.40 -11.42 3.50
N GLY A 78 -1.22 -10.84 3.78
CA GLY A 78 -0.66 -9.76 2.96
C GLY A 78 -0.36 -10.22 1.54
N LEU A 79 0.30 -11.37 1.40
CA LEU A 79 0.58 -12.02 0.12
C LEU A 79 -0.72 -12.29 -0.66
N ASN A 80 -1.68 -12.96 -0.02
CA ASN A 80 -2.95 -13.35 -0.65
C ASN A 80 -3.77 -12.12 -1.10
N LEU A 81 -3.82 -11.04 -0.30
CA LEU A 81 -4.50 -9.81 -0.69
C LEU A 81 -3.79 -9.09 -1.83
N GLY A 82 -2.46 -9.12 -1.86
CA GLY A 82 -1.65 -8.59 -2.96
C GLY A 82 -1.88 -9.36 -4.26
N GLU A 83 -1.87 -10.70 -4.23
CA GLU A 83 -2.17 -11.55 -5.38
C GLU A 83 -3.60 -11.29 -5.92
N LEU A 84 -4.60 -11.25 -5.04
CA LEU A 84 -5.99 -10.98 -5.43
C LEU A 84 -6.14 -9.60 -6.08
N ALA A 85 -5.54 -8.57 -5.48
CA ALA A 85 -5.56 -7.23 -6.03
C ALA A 85 -4.91 -7.17 -7.41
N ALA A 86 -3.76 -7.83 -7.58
CA ALA A 86 -3.05 -7.84 -8.85
C ALA A 86 -3.84 -8.54 -9.96
N VAL A 87 -4.39 -9.72 -9.68
CA VAL A 87 -5.21 -10.47 -10.66
C VAL A 87 -6.39 -9.62 -11.15
N GLU A 88 -7.14 -8.99 -10.25
CA GLU A 88 -8.31 -8.20 -10.64
C GLU A 88 -7.92 -6.87 -11.32
N LEU A 89 -6.81 -6.23 -10.93
CA LEU A 89 -6.37 -4.95 -11.50
C LEU A 89 -5.67 -5.11 -12.86
N LEU A 90 -5.20 -6.30 -13.22
CA LEU A 90 -4.72 -6.60 -14.58
C LEU A 90 -5.81 -6.40 -15.62
N ASP A 91 -7.06 -6.76 -15.34
CA ASP A 91 -8.21 -6.59 -16.23
C ASP A 91 -8.49 -5.10 -16.56
N TYR A 92 -7.99 -4.19 -15.74
CA TYR A 92 -8.12 -2.73 -15.94
C TYR A 92 -6.85 -2.05 -16.47
N ASN A 93 -5.84 -2.83 -16.88
CA ASN A 93 -4.53 -2.32 -17.34
C ASN A 93 -3.84 -1.41 -16.31
N PHE A 94 -4.11 -1.62 -15.01
CA PHE A 94 -3.59 -0.74 -13.96
C PHE A 94 -2.06 -0.75 -13.89
N PHE A 95 -1.43 -1.88 -14.20
CA PHE A 95 0.03 -2.05 -14.14
C PHE A 95 0.78 -1.65 -15.41
N GLU A 96 0.07 -1.20 -16.45
CA GLU A 96 0.70 -0.81 -17.72
C GLU A 96 1.74 0.29 -17.52
N GLY A 97 2.96 0.05 -18.01
CA GLY A 97 4.10 0.96 -17.90
C GLY A 97 4.74 1.06 -16.51
N ILE A 98 4.23 0.35 -15.49
CA ILE A 98 4.89 0.26 -14.19
C ILE A 98 6.06 -0.72 -14.28
N GLU A 99 7.23 -0.33 -13.76
CA GLU A 99 8.49 -1.08 -13.89
C GLU A 99 8.96 -1.69 -12.57
N ALA A 100 8.54 -1.13 -11.43
CA ALA A 100 8.91 -1.63 -10.11
C ALA A 100 7.86 -1.28 -9.05
N ILE A 101 7.88 -2.01 -7.95
CA ILE A 101 7.01 -1.80 -6.78
C ILE A 101 7.87 -1.30 -5.61
N VAL A 102 7.42 -0.22 -4.99
CA VAL A 102 8.01 0.33 -3.77
C VAL A 102 6.99 0.19 -2.65
N PRO A 103 7.18 -0.74 -1.70
CA PRO A 103 6.30 -0.81 -0.55
C PRO A 103 6.53 0.38 0.38
N LEU A 104 5.44 0.95 0.91
CA LEU A 104 5.50 2.07 1.84
C LEU A 104 6.14 1.63 3.15
N PRO A 105 7.29 2.23 3.57
CA PRO A 105 8.00 1.78 4.75
C PRO A 105 7.30 2.26 6.03
N ILE A 106 7.21 1.36 7.01
CA ILE A 106 6.74 1.67 8.35
C ILE A 106 7.92 1.96 9.29
N HIS A 107 7.63 2.57 10.43
CA HIS A 107 8.65 2.87 11.44
C HIS A 107 9.32 1.58 11.95
N PRO A 108 10.67 1.51 12.10
CA PRO A 108 11.40 0.30 12.54
C PRO A 108 10.88 -0.32 13.84
N LYS A 109 10.42 0.51 14.79
CA LYS A 109 9.77 0.00 16.02
C LYS A 109 8.53 -0.83 15.72
N LYS A 110 7.75 -0.47 14.69
CA LYS A 110 6.58 -1.24 14.28
C LYS A 110 6.98 -2.54 13.61
N VAL A 111 8.04 -2.54 12.79
CA VAL A 111 8.60 -3.76 12.21
C VAL A 111 9.05 -4.71 13.31
N LYS A 112 9.76 -4.20 14.34
CA LYS A 112 10.20 -5.02 15.48
C LYS A 112 9.03 -5.65 16.28
N ILE A 113 7.92 -4.93 16.43
CA ILE A 113 6.72 -5.42 17.14
C ILE A 113 5.93 -6.43 16.30
N ARG A 114 5.79 -6.19 14.98
CA ARG A 114 4.96 -6.98 14.08
C ARG A 114 5.69 -8.15 13.42
N GLY A 115 7.03 -8.10 13.39
CA GLY A 115 7.89 -9.03 12.67
C GLY A 115 8.11 -8.71 11.20
N TYR A 116 7.28 -7.85 10.61
CA TYR A 116 7.32 -7.49 9.18
C TYR A 116 6.64 -6.15 8.90
N ASN A 117 6.85 -5.64 7.68
CA ASN A 117 6.09 -4.56 7.08
C ASN A 117 4.95 -5.14 6.22
N GLN A 118 3.71 -4.76 6.47
CA GLN A 118 2.54 -5.26 5.74
C GLN A 118 2.62 -4.93 4.24
N SER A 119 3.11 -3.73 3.93
CA SER A 119 3.23 -3.28 2.53
C SER A 119 4.26 -4.09 1.75
N ASP A 120 5.31 -4.65 2.42
CA ASP A 120 6.28 -5.56 1.77
C ASP A 120 5.58 -6.85 1.30
N LEU A 121 4.79 -7.48 2.19
CA LEU A 121 4.07 -8.70 1.87
C LEU A 121 3.03 -8.50 0.75
N ILE A 122 2.33 -7.37 0.77
CA ILE A 122 1.38 -7.01 -0.28
C ILE A 122 2.13 -6.83 -1.61
N ALA A 123 3.26 -6.11 -1.60
CA ALA A 123 4.10 -5.90 -2.77
C ALA A 123 4.63 -7.22 -3.34
N GLU A 124 5.06 -8.15 -2.48
CA GLU A 124 5.48 -9.50 -2.88
C GLU A 124 4.32 -10.28 -3.54
N GLY A 125 3.11 -10.20 -3.01
CA GLY A 125 1.93 -10.81 -3.61
C GLY A 125 1.61 -10.22 -4.99
N ILE A 126 1.70 -8.90 -5.15
CA ILE A 126 1.54 -8.23 -6.45
C ILE A 126 2.63 -8.68 -7.42
N ALA A 127 3.89 -8.70 -6.97
CA ALA A 127 5.04 -9.09 -7.78
C ALA A 127 4.93 -10.53 -8.30
N LYS A 128 4.41 -11.44 -7.50
CA LYS A 128 4.18 -12.85 -7.90
C LYS A 128 3.25 -12.99 -9.10
N VAL A 129 2.29 -12.09 -9.25
CA VAL A 129 1.32 -12.09 -10.36
C VAL A 129 1.84 -11.28 -11.56
N THR A 130 2.46 -10.13 -11.31
CA THR A 130 2.86 -9.18 -12.36
C THR A 130 4.28 -9.38 -12.88
N GLY A 131 5.14 -10.07 -12.12
CA GLY A 131 6.58 -10.19 -12.41
C GLY A 131 7.40 -8.93 -12.12
N LEU A 132 6.81 -7.88 -11.54
CA LEU A 132 7.51 -6.63 -11.24
C LEU A 132 8.54 -6.79 -10.11
N GLU A 133 9.68 -6.09 -10.21
CA GLU A 133 10.70 -6.07 -9.15
C GLU A 133 10.19 -5.31 -7.91
N VAL A 134 10.38 -5.88 -6.71
CA VAL A 134 10.08 -5.21 -5.44
C VAL A 134 11.32 -4.51 -4.89
N LEU A 135 11.26 -3.20 -4.73
CA LEU A 135 12.34 -2.35 -4.24
C LEU A 135 12.11 -1.94 -2.77
N ASN A 136 12.08 -2.93 -1.86
CA ASN A 136 11.73 -2.75 -0.44
C ASN A 136 12.75 -1.96 0.39
N THR A 137 13.99 -1.80 -0.10
CA THR A 137 15.05 -1.05 0.59
C THR A 137 15.35 0.30 -0.04
N SER A 138 14.70 0.69 -1.14
CA SER A 138 15.02 1.92 -1.87
C SER A 138 14.56 3.21 -1.17
N ILE A 139 13.63 3.10 -0.23
CA ILE A 139 13.18 4.20 0.63
C ILE A 139 12.95 3.67 2.06
N ILE A 140 13.31 4.47 3.05
CA ILE A 140 13.12 4.13 4.47
C ILE A 140 12.37 5.24 5.20
N LYS A 141 11.72 4.89 6.29
CA LYS A 141 11.16 5.88 7.22
C LYS A 141 12.25 6.41 8.12
N ASP A 142 12.52 7.73 8.08
CA ASP A 142 13.55 8.37 8.91
C ASP A 142 13.08 8.42 10.37
N THR A 143 13.88 7.85 11.26
CA THR A 143 13.61 7.81 12.70
C THR A 143 14.00 9.10 13.42
N ASN A 144 14.85 9.93 12.82
CA ASN A 144 15.35 11.17 13.43
C ASN A 144 14.33 12.32 13.33
N SER A 145 13.35 12.24 12.43
CA SER A 145 12.32 13.26 12.27
C SER A 145 11.31 13.34 13.44
N ALA A 146 11.24 12.31 14.28
CA ALA A 146 10.28 12.23 15.39
C ALA A 146 10.67 13.04 16.65
N SER A 147 11.93 13.52 16.76
CA SER A 147 12.42 14.22 17.97
C SER A 147 12.17 15.73 17.99
N GLN A 148 11.55 16.30 16.95
CA GLN A 148 11.30 17.74 16.85
C GLN A 148 9.84 18.16 17.11
N THR A 149 9.20 17.56 18.11
CA THR A 149 7.77 17.75 18.44
C THR A 149 7.40 19.11 19.06
N ARG A 150 8.25 20.14 18.99
CA ARG A 150 7.95 21.49 19.52
C ARG A 150 8.07 22.60 18.47
N LYS A 151 7.50 22.42 17.29
CA LYS A 151 7.59 23.41 16.23
C LYS A 151 6.22 23.85 15.68
N SER A 152 6.16 25.10 15.18
CA SER A 152 4.98 25.82 14.71
C SER A 152 4.23 25.13 13.56
N ARG A 153 3.00 25.57 13.27
CA ARG A 153 2.14 25.04 12.18
C ARG A 153 2.80 25.10 10.79
N PHE A 154 3.65 26.09 10.55
CA PHE A 154 4.40 26.30 9.31
C PHE A 154 5.57 25.29 9.17
N GLU A 155 6.25 24.99 10.26
CA GLU A 155 7.34 23.99 10.30
C GLU A 155 6.83 22.55 10.22
N ARG A 156 5.56 22.28 10.57
CA ARG A 156 4.93 20.97 10.32
C ARG A 156 4.79 20.67 8.83
N TRP A 157 4.57 21.68 8.01
CA TRP A 157 4.48 21.53 6.55
C TRP A 157 5.84 21.18 5.93
N GLN A 158 6.92 21.80 6.39
CA GLN A 158 8.30 21.45 5.97
C GLN A 158 8.76 20.11 6.54
N ASN A 159 8.30 19.70 7.74
CA ASN A 159 8.69 18.43 8.38
C ASN A 159 7.96 17.20 7.82
N VAL A 160 6.87 17.33 7.08
CA VAL A 160 6.24 16.23 6.34
C VAL A 160 7.19 15.72 5.24
N ALA A 161 7.99 16.59 4.65
CA ALA A 161 8.99 16.24 3.63
C ALA A 161 10.21 15.45 4.17
N THR A 162 10.42 15.37 5.49
CA THR A 162 11.60 14.73 6.10
C THR A 162 11.32 13.37 6.75
N ALA A 163 10.07 12.89 6.67
CA ALA A 163 9.69 11.61 7.31
C ALA A 163 10.24 10.37 6.60
N PHE A 164 10.71 10.50 5.36
CA PHE A 164 11.24 9.44 4.55
C PHE A 164 12.56 9.84 3.90
N LYS A 165 13.40 8.84 3.58
CA LYS A 165 14.70 9.01 2.91
C LYS A 165 14.88 7.97 1.83
N VAL A 166 15.19 8.40 0.61
CA VAL A 166 15.62 7.52 -0.46
C VAL A 166 17.04 7.03 -0.15
N THR A 167 17.26 5.72 -0.24
CA THR A 167 18.54 5.07 0.05
C THR A 167 19.28 4.67 -1.23
N THR A 168 18.54 4.40 -2.32
CA THR A 168 19.09 3.94 -3.59
C THR A 168 18.40 4.67 -4.74
N THR A 169 19.04 5.73 -5.24
CA THR A 169 18.48 6.55 -6.33
C THR A 169 18.59 5.88 -7.69
N ASP A 170 19.69 5.15 -7.96
CA ASP A 170 19.97 4.60 -9.29
C ASP A 170 18.94 3.56 -9.75
N LYS A 171 18.35 2.82 -8.82
CA LYS A 171 17.28 1.87 -9.13
C LYS A 171 15.91 2.54 -9.39
N LEU A 172 15.78 3.82 -9.10
CA LEU A 172 14.53 4.57 -9.18
C LEU A 172 14.51 5.60 -10.31
N LYS A 173 15.68 6.11 -10.76
CA LYS A 173 15.78 7.13 -11.81
C LYS A 173 15.08 6.70 -13.08
N HIS A 174 14.28 7.63 -13.63
CA HIS A 174 13.53 7.50 -14.88
C HIS A 174 12.53 6.36 -14.91
N LYS A 175 12.25 5.72 -13.78
CA LYS A 175 11.27 4.63 -13.69
C LYS A 175 9.87 5.11 -13.34
N HIS A 176 8.88 4.36 -13.82
CA HIS A 176 7.52 4.42 -13.32
C HIS A 176 7.35 3.40 -12.20
N VAL A 177 7.20 3.86 -10.97
CA VAL A 177 7.10 2.98 -9.79
C VAL A 177 5.70 3.00 -9.19
N LEU A 178 5.32 1.87 -8.61
CA LEU A 178 4.08 1.70 -7.86
C LEU A 178 4.38 1.76 -6.35
N LEU A 179 3.91 2.80 -5.67
CA LEU A 179 3.91 2.87 -4.21
C LEU A 179 2.73 2.07 -3.66
N VAL A 180 3.00 1.11 -2.77
CA VAL A 180 2.00 0.19 -2.22
C VAL A 180 1.83 0.39 -0.71
N ASP A 181 0.57 0.46 -0.24
CA ASP A 181 0.21 0.52 1.19
C ASP A 181 -0.90 -0.47 1.55
N ASP A 182 -1.08 -0.74 2.84
CA ASP A 182 -2.18 -1.60 3.32
C ASP A 182 -3.52 -0.85 3.38
N VAL A 183 -3.56 0.36 3.94
CA VAL A 183 -4.79 1.15 4.10
C VAL A 183 -4.53 2.63 3.90
N VAL A 184 -5.22 3.23 2.93
CA VAL A 184 -5.23 4.68 2.78
C VAL A 184 -6.46 5.28 3.49
N THR A 185 -6.19 6.28 4.33
CA THR A 185 -7.20 7.10 4.99
C THR A 185 -7.14 8.53 4.46
N THR A 186 -6.44 9.43 5.12
CA THR A 186 -6.19 10.80 4.66
C THR A 186 -5.13 10.90 3.58
N GLY A 187 -4.38 9.83 3.31
CA GLY A 187 -3.27 9.79 2.36
C GLY A 187 -1.98 10.45 2.86
N ALA A 188 -1.95 11.05 4.05
CA ALA A 188 -0.82 11.86 4.51
C ALA A 188 0.53 11.10 4.53
N THR A 189 0.52 9.81 4.89
CA THR A 189 1.74 9.00 4.91
C THR A 189 2.23 8.70 3.48
N ALA A 190 1.31 8.31 2.59
CA ALA A 190 1.62 8.03 1.20
C ALA A 190 2.06 9.31 0.45
N GLU A 191 1.42 10.46 0.75
CA GLU A 191 1.83 11.77 0.22
C GLU A 191 3.26 12.12 0.61
N SER A 192 3.60 12.03 1.90
CA SER A 192 4.96 12.31 2.38
C SER A 192 6.01 11.41 1.74
N CYS A 193 5.72 10.10 1.62
CA CYS A 193 6.58 9.14 0.96
C CYS A 193 6.70 9.44 -0.54
N GLY A 194 5.57 9.69 -1.21
CA GLY A 194 5.49 9.99 -2.63
C GLY A 194 6.23 11.26 -3.02
N LEU A 195 6.09 12.35 -2.23
CA LEU A 195 6.84 13.58 -2.44
C LEU A 195 8.36 13.34 -2.34
N THR A 196 8.80 12.47 -1.41
CA THR A 196 10.22 12.10 -1.29
C THR A 196 10.69 11.30 -2.52
N LEU A 197 9.87 10.39 -3.04
CA LEU A 197 10.19 9.63 -4.26
C LEU A 197 10.23 10.51 -5.51
N LEU A 198 9.30 11.45 -5.65
CA LEU A 198 9.23 12.38 -6.80
C LEU A 198 10.42 13.36 -6.88
N ASN A 199 11.24 13.48 -5.84
CA ASN A 199 12.52 14.20 -5.91
C ASN A 199 13.61 13.40 -6.67
N VAL A 200 13.37 12.13 -7.00
CA VAL A 200 14.28 11.34 -7.83
C VAL A 200 14.07 11.69 -9.29
N ASP A 201 15.15 11.97 -9.99
CA ASP A 201 15.14 12.43 -11.37
C ASP A 201 14.36 11.50 -12.31
N GLY A 202 13.39 12.08 -13.04
CA GLY A 202 12.57 11.39 -14.03
C GLY A 202 11.62 10.32 -13.49
N LEU A 203 11.47 10.18 -12.15
CA LEU A 203 10.57 9.18 -11.57
C LEU A 203 9.11 9.55 -11.81
N LYS A 204 8.33 8.57 -12.27
CA LYS A 204 6.86 8.60 -12.32
C LYS A 204 6.30 7.74 -11.21
N LEU A 205 5.18 8.16 -10.62
CA LEU A 205 4.60 7.51 -9.47
C LEU A 205 3.14 7.12 -9.70
N SER A 206 2.81 5.86 -9.38
CA SER A 206 1.43 5.39 -9.17
C SER A 206 1.24 4.91 -7.73
N PHE A 207 0.01 4.82 -7.27
CA PHE A 207 -0.32 4.41 -5.92
C PHE A 207 -1.39 3.33 -5.88
N LEU A 208 -1.16 2.30 -5.06
CA LEU A 208 -2.14 1.26 -4.75
C LEU A 208 -2.19 1.00 -3.24
N SER A 209 -3.40 0.95 -2.68
CA SER A 209 -3.62 0.39 -1.34
C SER A 209 -4.56 -0.81 -1.39
N ILE A 210 -4.42 -1.72 -0.43
CA ILE A 210 -5.40 -2.82 -0.30
C ILE A 210 -6.75 -2.26 0.13
N ALA A 211 -6.79 -1.26 0.98
CA ALA A 211 -8.06 -0.68 1.44
C ALA A 211 -8.07 0.86 1.41
N CYS A 212 -9.26 1.43 1.20
CA CYS A 212 -9.53 2.85 1.44
C CYS A 212 -10.78 3.03 2.32
N THR A 213 -10.80 4.13 3.09
CA THR A 213 -11.90 4.44 4.05
C THR A 213 -13.00 5.32 3.46
N TYR A 214 -13.17 5.36 2.15
CA TYR A 214 -14.16 6.19 1.43
C TYR A 214 -15.19 5.35 0.70
#